data_5f10780fae2ec3ec66b35e9f024346e8
#
_entry.id   5f10780fae2ec3ec66b35e9f024346e8
#
_cell.length_a   1.000
_cell.length_b   1.000
_cell.length_c   1.000
_cell.angle_alpha   90.00
_cell.angle_beta   90.00
_cell.angle_gamma   90.00
#
_symmetry.space_group_name_H-M   'P 1'
#
loop_
_entity.id
_entity.type
_entity.pdbx_description
1 polymer ?
#
loop_
_entity_poly.entity_id
_entity_poly.type
_entity_poly.pdbx_seq_one_letter_code
_entity_poly.pdbx_strand_id
1 'polypeptide(L)'
;TIDKKSDIYIPKGFIAHNGTGKYESYLQMNIHFPPVKKLFEDLDQDLGNSLNKKNARTEAHITVITPVEYRKILEPAGISIQRINDIAMEMKIQQSDFEVVCLGKAESYEKSTYFLVIESEDLLNIRRAIFKEYTKFGGKPSRWDPELFYPHITVGYSHRDLHLESDGVFKGYNSCWRKIKI
;
A
#
# COMPACT_ATOMS: atom_id res chain seq x y z
N THR A 1 12.04 3.04 -14.61
CA THR A 1 12.12 3.68 -13.28
C THR A 1 11.66 5.11 -13.39
N ILE A 2 10.80 5.54 -12.47
CA ILE A 2 10.41 6.95 -12.34
C ILE A 2 11.62 7.74 -11.84
N ASP A 3 11.94 8.86 -12.50
CA ASP A 3 12.99 9.77 -12.05
C ASP A 3 12.68 10.25 -10.62
N LYS A 4 13.68 10.28 -9.73
CA LYS A 4 13.55 10.83 -8.37
C LYS A 4 13.17 12.31 -8.32
N LYS A 5 13.17 13.00 -9.45
CA LYS A 5 12.62 14.37 -9.59
C LYS A 5 11.11 14.40 -9.85
N SER A 6 10.46 13.25 -10.03
CA SER A 6 9.02 13.19 -10.24
C SER A 6 8.26 13.75 -9.03
N ASP A 7 7.17 14.43 -9.30
CA ASP A 7 6.27 15.00 -8.28
C ASP A 7 5.67 13.95 -7.34
N ILE A 8 5.73 12.65 -7.71
CA ILE A 8 5.28 11.58 -6.82
C ILE A 8 6.07 11.53 -5.50
N TYR A 9 7.29 12.06 -5.49
CA TYR A 9 8.15 12.11 -4.30
C TYR A 9 7.98 13.39 -3.46
N ILE A 10 7.04 14.28 -3.81
CA ILE A 10 6.75 15.46 -2.98
C ILE A 10 6.29 14.98 -1.60
N PRO A 11 6.92 15.47 -0.51
CA PRO A 11 6.59 15.02 0.85
C PRO A 11 5.13 15.31 1.23
N LYS A 12 4.52 14.37 1.96
CA LYS A 12 3.18 14.50 2.54
C LYS A 12 3.24 14.30 4.05
N GLY A 13 2.26 14.83 4.76
CA GLY A 13 2.13 14.64 6.19
C GLY A 13 1.59 13.25 6.56
N PHE A 14 1.92 12.78 7.75
CA PHE A 14 1.38 11.54 8.31
C PHE A 14 -0.06 11.73 8.79
N ILE A 15 -0.92 10.76 8.50
CA ILE A 15 -2.30 10.70 8.99
C ILE A 15 -2.49 9.34 9.67
N ALA A 16 -2.88 9.36 10.94
CA ALA A 16 -3.20 8.15 11.68
C ALA A 16 -4.58 7.62 11.29
N HIS A 17 -4.69 6.31 11.09
CA HIS A 17 -5.93 5.60 10.83
C HIS A 17 -6.22 4.67 11.99
N ASN A 18 -7.04 5.10 12.93
CA ASN A 18 -7.28 4.47 14.23
C ASN A 18 -8.77 4.32 14.56
N GLY A 19 -9.60 4.19 13.55
CA GLY A 19 -11.04 3.97 13.72
C GLY A 19 -11.36 2.62 14.36
N THR A 20 -12.55 2.48 14.88
CA THR A 20 -13.03 1.27 15.58
C THR A 20 -13.70 0.25 14.66
N GLY A 21 -14.05 0.65 13.45
CA GLY A 21 -14.64 -0.22 12.45
C GLY A 21 -13.68 -1.31 11.96
N LYS A 22 -14.24 -2.34 11.35
CA LYS A 22 -13.52 -3.55 10.93
C LYS A 22 -12.27 -3.30 10.06
N TYR A 23 -12.27 -2.22 9.26
CA TYR A 23 -11.20 -1.90 8.31
C TYR A 23 -10.65 -0.47 8.50
N GLU A 24 -10.83 0.11 9.68
CA GLU A 24 -10.50 1.51 9.93
C GLU A 24 -9.18 1.72 10.68
N SER A 25 -8.52 0.64 11.11
CA SER A 25 -7.21 0.70 11.75
C SER A 25 -6.17 0.02 10.88
N TYR A 26 -5.21 0.80 10.38
CA TYR A 26 -4.14 0.37 9.49
C TYR A 26 -3.03 1.42 9.45
N LEU A 27 -1.92 1.08 8.82
CA LEU A 27 -0.79 1.99 8.63
C LEU A 27 -0.51 2.17 7.14
N GLN A 28 -0.42 3.41 6.69
CA GLN A 28 -0.05 3.77 5.32
C GLN A 28 0.89 4.96 5.26
N MET A 29 1.72 5.00 4.23
CA MET A 29 2.45 6.18 3.81
C MET A 29 1.62 6.96 2.79
N ASN A 30 1.36 8.23 3.05
CA ASN A 30 0.62 9.08 2.12
C ASN A 30 1.53 9.53 0.97
N ILE A 31 0.99 9.55 -0.23
CA ILE A 31 1.71 9.90 -1.47
C ILE A 31 1.03 11.09 -2.12
N HIS A 32 1.82 11.95 -2.74
CA HIS A 32 1.32 13.08 -3.52
C HIS A 32 0.42 12.59 -4.65
N PHE A 33 -0.84 13.01 -4.64
CA PHE A 33 -1.88 12.41 -5.48
C PHE A 33 -1.86 12.83 -6.95
N PRO A 34 -1.61 14.10 -7.32
CA PRO A 34 -1.76 14.56 -8.70
C PRO A 34 -1.07 13.70 -9.77
N PRO A 35 0.17 13.20 -9.59
CA PRO A 35 0.79 12.31 -10.58
C PRO A 35 0.04 10.98 -10.74
N VAL A 36 -0.51 10.44 -9.65
CA VAL A 36 -1.28 9.19 -9.68
C VAL A 36 -2.63 9.41 -10.37
N LYS A 37 -3.28 10.55 -10.12
CA LYS A 37 -4.51 10.95 -10.82
C LYS A 37 -4.28 11.08 -12.32
N LYS A 38 -3.20 11.74 -12.73
CA LYS A 38 -2.85 11.86 -14.15
C LYS A 38 -2.62 10.49 -14.78
N LEU A 39 -1.92 9.62 -14.10
CA LEU A 39 -1.70 8.25 -14.58
C LEU A 39 -3.03 7.49 -14.73
N PHE A 40 -3.95 7.65 -13.79
CA PHE A 40 -5.31 7.09 -13.91
C PHE A 40 -6.02 7.61 -15.17
N GLU A 41 -6.00 8.91 -15.41
CA GLU A 41 -6.65 9.52 -16.56
C GLU A 41 -6.06 9.02 -17.89
N ASP A 42 -4.73 8.96 -17.99
CA ASP A 42 -4.03 8.47 -19.18
C ASP A 42 -4.33 6.98 -19.41
N LEU A 43 -4.30 6.17 -18.35
CA LEU A 43 -4.60 4.74 -18.43
C LEU A 43 -6.07 4.49 -18.81
N ASP A 44 -7.00 5.24 -18.24
CA ASP A 44 -8.43 5.12 -18.56
C ASP A 44 -8.69 5.41 -20.04
N GLN A 45 -8.04 6.44 -20.57
CA GLN A 45 -8.13 6.76 -22.00
C GLN A 45 -7.57 5.62 -22.87
N ASP A 46 -6.40 5.08 -22.52
CA ASP A 46 -5.77 3.95 -23.24
C ASP A 46 -6.64 2.68 -23.20
N LEU A 47 -7.40 2.48 -22.14
CA LEU A 47 -8.29 1.33 -21.95
C LEU A 47 -9.72 1.57 -22.44
N GLY A 48 -9.94 2.61 -23.24
CA GLY A 48 -11.25 2.92 -23.82
C GLY A 48 -12.29 3.36 -22.79
N ASN A 49 -11.89 4.11 -21.77
CA ASN A 49 -12.74 4.61 -20.68
C ASN A 49 -13.42 3.50 -19.85
N SER A 50 -12.73 2.39 -19.65
CA SER A 50 -13.26 1.21 -18.97
C SER A 50 -13.05 1.18 -17.46
N LEU A 51 -12.27 2.12 -16.89
CA LEU A 51 -12.03 2.18 -15.47
C LEU A 51 -13.22 2.76 -14.70
N ASN A 52 -13.41 2.29 -13.46
CA ASN A 52 -14.46 2.76 -12.58
C ASN A 52 -14.15 4.20 -12.10
N LYS A 53 -14.94 5.17 -12.54
CA LYS A 53 -14.79 6.58 -12.18
C LYS A 53 -15.60 6.96 -10.95
N LYS A 54 -16.71 6.27 -10.70
CA LYS A 54 -17.59 6.54 -9.57
C LYS A 54 -16.91 6.31 -8.23
N ASN A 55 -16.11 5.28 -8.15
CA ASN A 55 -15.35 4.90 -6.94
C ASN A 55 -13.83 5.04 -7.16
N ALA A 56 -13.41 5.90 -8.09
CA ALA A 56 -12.00 6.18 -8.31
C ALA A 56 -11.33 6.74 -7.05
N ARG A 57 -10.03 6.51 -6.92
CA ARG A 57 -9.24 7.02 -5.81
C ARG A 57 -9.24 8.55 -5.80
N THR A 58 -9.34 9.13 -4.62
CA THR A 58 -9.24 10.57 -4.37
C THR A 58 -7.95 10.94 -3.63
N GLU A 59 -7.15 9.95 -3.27
CA GLU A 59 -5.86 10.06 -2.60
C GLU A 59 -4.96 8.91 -3.05
N ALA A 60 -3.66 9.02 -2.76
CA ALA A 60 -2.68 7.98 -3.04
C ALA A 60 -1.92 7.61 -1.77
N HIS A 61 -1.62 6.32 -1.64
CA HIS A 61 -0.88 5.80 -0.49
C HIS A 61 -0.18 4.48 -0.80
N ILE A 62 0.78 4.15 0.06
CA ILE A 62 1.37 2.81 0.16
C ILE A 62 0.94 2.24 1.50
N THR A 63 0.18 1.15 1.50
CA THR A 63 -0.21 0.46 2.73
C THR A 63 0.99 -0.30 3.29
N VAL A 64 1.28 -0.10 4.58
CA VAL A 64 2.39 -0.75 5.29
C VAL A 64 1.88 -1.85 6.23
N ILE A 65 0.79 -1.59 6.95
CA ILE A 65 0.05 -2.61 7.73
C ILE A 65 -1.39 -2.58 7.25
N THR A 66 -1.88 -3.71 6.77
CA THR A 66 -3.26 -3.83 6.30
C THR A 66 -4.25 -3.86 7.48
N PRO A 67 -5.53 -3.47 7.27
CA PRO A 67 -6.56 -3.63 8.28
C PRO A 67 -6.72 -5.08 8.76
N VAL A 68 -6.51 -6.05 7.87
CA VAL A 68 -6.60 -7.48 8.18
C VAL A 68 -5.45 -7.93 9.07
N GLU A 69 -4.20 -7.55 8.74
CA GLU A 69 -3.03 -7.83 9.58
C GLU A 69 -3.22 -7.26 10.99
N TYR A 70 -3.72 -6.03 11.08
CA TYR A 70 -3.94 -5.41 12.39
C TYR A 70 -5.00 -6.18 13.21
N ARG A 71 -6.20 -6.31 12.68
CA ARG A 71 -7.34 -6.89 13.42
C ARG A 71 -7.20 -8.36 13.74
N LYS A 72 -6.60 -9.15 12.86
CA LYS A 72 -6.52 -10.60 13.03
C LYS A 72 -5.23 -11.06 13.72
N ILE A 73 -4.17 -10.28 13.67
CA ILE A 73 -2.84 -10.71 14.12
C ILE A 73 -2.27 -9.78 15.19
N LEU A 74 -2.11 -8.51 14.89
CA LEU A 74 -1.38 -7.57 15.76
C LEU A 74 -2.21 -7.15 16.98
N GLU A 75 -3.46 -6.79 16.80
CA GLU A 75 -4.35 -6.42 17.89
C GLU A 75 -4.57 -7.57 18.88
N PRO A 76 -4.87 -8.82 18.46
CA PRO A 76 -5.00 -9.94 19.39
C PRO A 76 -3.74 -10.25 20.18
N ALA A 77 -2.55 -9.94 19.65
CA ALA A 77 -1.28 -10.09 20.36
C ALA A 77 -1.03 -8.99 21.39
N GLY A 78 -1.89 -7.96 21.46
CA GLY A 78 -1.80 -6.87 22.42
C GLY A 78 -1.14 -5.59 21.93
N ILE A 79 -0.92 -5.46 20.59
CA ILE A 79 -0.38 -4.23 20.02
C ILE A 79 -1.51 -3.27 19.68
N SER A 80 -1.50 -2.09 20.30
CA SER A 80 -2.46 -1.04 19.97
C SER A 80 -2.11 -0.37 18.64
N ILE A 81 -3.12 0.14 17.95
CA ILE A 81 -2.87 0.95 16.74
C ILE A 81 -2.08 2.22 17.07
N GLN A 82 -2.24 2.76 18.25
CA GLN A 82 -1.45 3.91 18.72
C GLN A 82 0.04 3.57 18.76
N ARG A 83 0.41 2.37 19.24
CA ARG A 83 1.81 1.94 19.27
C ARG A 83 2.39 1.77 17.87
N ILE A 84 1.60 1.26 16.94
CA ILE A 84 1.98 1.16 15.52
C ILE A 84 2.22 2.55 14.93
N ASN A 85 1.34 3.50 15.19
CA ASN A 85 1.50 4.88 14.75
C ASN A 85 2.73 5.54 15.36
N ASP A 86 3.01 5.31 16.64
CA ASP A 86 4.20 5.83 17.31
C ASP A 86 5.49 5.31 16.66
N ILE A 87 5.56 4.02 16.37
CA ILE A 87 6.71 3.42 15.66
C ILE A 87 6.88 4.06 14.28
N ALA A 88 5.80 4.21 13.53
CA ALA A 88 5.82 4.83 12.21
C ALA A 88 6.33 6.28 12.26
N MET A 89 5.90 7.05 13.24
CA MET A 89 6.33 8.44 13.42
C MET A 89 7.79 8.52 13.89
N GLU A 90 8.21 7.69 14.84
CA GLU A 90 9.60 7.58 15.30
C GLU A 90 10.55 7.24 14.15
N MET A 91 10.12 6.36 13.24
CA MET A 91 10.89 5.94 12.06
C MET A 91 10.66 6.86 10.84
N LYS A 92 9.91 7.96 11.00
CA LYS A 92 9.71 8.97 9.96
C LYS A 92 9.15 8.37 8.67
N ILE A 93 8.04 7.65 8.77
CA ILE A 93 7.40 6.96 7.64
C ILE A 93 7.23 7.84 6.40
N GLN A 94 6.83 9.10 6.57
CA GLN A 94 6.60 10.02 5.45
C GLN A 94 7.89 10.53 4.78
N GLN A 95 9.05 10.21 5.34
CA GLN A 95 10.36 10.46 4.76
C GLN A 95 11.00 9.17 4.19
N SER A 96 10.27 8.07 4.17
CA SER A 96 10.77 6.80 3.62
C SER A 96 11.12 6.95 2.15
N ASP A 97 12.28 6.41 1.77
CA ASP A 97 12.64 6.25 0.37
C ASP A 97 11.86 5.10 -0.25
N PHE A 98 11.43 5.28 -1.48
CA PHE A 98 10.81 4.21 -2.26
C PHE A 98 11.10 4.39 -3.75
N GLU A 99 11.02 3.30 -4.49
CA GLU A 99 11.17 3.31 -5.94
C GLU A 99 9.93 2.72 -6.61
N VAL A 100 9.50 3.35 -7.69
CA VAL A 100 8.44 2.82 -8.55
C VAL A 100 9.09 1.92 -9.59
N VAL A 101 8.72 0.65 -9.57
CA VAL A 101 9.30 -0.39 -10.43
C VAL A 101 8.61 -0.44 -11.80
N CYS A 102 7.28 -0.48 -11.80
CA CYS A 102 6.47 -0.63 -13.00
C CYS A 102 5.01 -0.30 -12.72
N LEU A 103 4.20 -0.22 -13.79
CA LEU A 103 2.75 -0.32 -13.70
C LEU A 103 2.36 -1.80 -13.71
N GLY A 104 1.74 -2.25 -12.63
CA GLY A 104 1.26 -3.61 -12.46
C GLY A 104 -0.22 -3.76 -12.81
N LYS A 105 -0.59 -4.98 -13.13
CA LYS A 105 -1.97 -5.40 -13.36
C LYS A 105 -2.22 -6.73 -12.70
N ALA A 106 -3.37 -6.86 -12.04
CA ALA A 106 -3.85 -8.14 -11.52
C ALA A 106 -5.31 -8.32 -11.90
N GLU A 107 -5.72 -9.57 -12.10
CA GLU A 107 -7.05 -9.94 -12.54
C GLU A 107 -7.63 -11.05 -11.65
N SER A 108 -8.94 -10.99 -11.44
CA SER A 108 -9.72 -12.04 -10.77
C SER A 108 -11.16 -11.95 -11.24
N TYR A 109 -11.70 -13.03 -11.82
CA TYR A 109 -13.10 -13.13 -12.29
C TYR A 109 -13.55 -11.88 -13.10
N GLU A 110 -12.91 -11.61 -14.20
CA GLU A 110 -13.22 -10.48 -15.11
C GLU A 110 -13.02 -9.08 -14.50
N LYS A 111 -12.48 -8.99 -13.30
CA LYS A 111 -12.11 -7.74 -12.65
C LYS A 111 -10.62 -7.51 -12.78
N SER A 112 -10.24 -6.28 -13.04
CA SER A 112 -8.83 -5.87 -13.13
C SER A 112 -8.54 -4.74 -12.15
N THR A 113 -7.36 -4.76 -11.54
CA THR A 113 -6.81 -3.66 -10.77
C THR A 113 -5.46 -3.27 -11.32
N TYR A 114 -5.15 -1.97 -11.27
CA TYR A 114 -3.91 -1.38 -11.78
C TYR A 114 -3.23 -0.61 -10.66
N PHE A 115 -1.94 -0.80 -10.52
CA PHE A 115 -1.17 -0.26 -9.41
C PHE A 115 0.28 -0.04 -9.79
N LEU A 116 0.94 0.89 -9.10
CA LEU A 116 2.38 1.04 -9.18
C LEU A 116 3.03 0.01 -8.25
N VAL A 117 3.88 -0.83 -8.79
CA VAL A 117 4.70 -1.76 -7.99
C VAL A 117 5.83 -0.95 -7.36
N ILE A 118 5.96 -1.07 -6.05
CA ILE A 118 6.89 -0.29 -5.23
C ILE A 118 7.95 -1.19 -4.63
N GLU A 119 9.15 -0.66 -4.47
CA GLU A 119 10.23 -1.22 -3.68
C GLU A 119 10.65 -0.20 -2.63
N SER A 120 10.72 -0.60 -1.37
CA SER A 120 11.12 0.27 -0.26
C SER A 120 11.68 -0.52 0.91
N GLU A 121 12.97 -0.41 1.13
CA GLU A 121 13.63 -0.98 2.32
C GLU A 121 13.21 -0.23 3.59
N ASP A 122 13.00 1.08 3.52
CA ASP A 122 12.57 1.87 4.68
C ASP A 122 11.21 1.42 5.21
N LEU A 123 10.24 1.19 4.32
CA LEU A 123 8.91 0.70 4.72
C LEU A 123 8.98 -0.74 5.26
N LEU A 124 9.83 -1.58 4.69
CA LEU A 124 10.06 -2.93 5.21
C LEU A 124 10.68 -2.89 6.61
N ASN A 125 11.61 -1.97 6.87
CA ASN A 125 12.22 -1.77 8.19
C ASN A 125 11.17 -1.34 9.24
N ILE A 126 10.17 -0.56 8.86
CA ILE A 126 9.04 -0.22 9.75
C ILE A 126 8.25 -1.49 10.12
N ARG A 127 7.97 -2.36 9.16
CA ARG A 127 7.31 -3.65 9.41
C ARG A 127 8.15 -4.55 10.33
N ARG A 128 9.47 -4.59 10.15
CA ARG A 128 10.40 -5.33 11.01
C ARG A 128 10.40 -4.80 12.43
N ALA A 129 10.33 -3.49 12.62
CA ALA A 129 10.23 -2.88 13.95
C ALA A 129 8.90 -3.23 14.64
N ILE A 130 7.79 -3.25 13.90
CA ILE A 130 6.49 -3.68 14.40
C ILE A 130 6.51 -5.18 14.75
N PHE A 131 7.18 -6.01 13.96
CA PHE A 131 7.36 -7.43 14.24
C PHE A 131 8.13 -7.65 15.54
N LYS A 132 9.15 -6.85 15.81
CA LYS A 132 9.92 -6.90 17.07
C LYS A 132 9.00 -6.61 18.28
N GLU A 133 8.15 -5.61 18.19
CA GLU A 133 7.13 -5.33 19.23
C GLU A 133 6.15 -6.50 19.34
N TYR A 134 5.67 -7.02 18.22
CA TYR A 134 4.75 -8.16 18.17
C TYR A 134 5.29 -9.38 18.93
N THR A 135 6.54 -9.75 18.69
CA THR A 135 7.15 -10.87 19.41
C THR A 135 7.41 -10.55 20.88
N LYS A 136 7.76 -9.32 21.20
CA LYS A 136 7.94 -8.85 22.57
C LYS A 136 6.65 -8.94 23.40
N PHE A 137 5.49 -8.71 22.79
CA PHE A 137 4.17 -8.87 23.41
C PHE A 137 3.66 -10.32 23.43
N GLY A 138 4.49 -11.29 23.00
CA GLY A 138 4.14 -12.71 23.01
C GLY A 138 3.49 -13.21 21.73
N GLY A 139 3.49 -12.41 20.66
CA GLY A 139 3.04 -12.86 19.33
C GLY A 139 3.90 -14.00 18.80
N LYS A 140 3.26 -14.98 18.18
CA LYS A 140 3.97 -16.14 17.60
C LYS A 140 4.58 -15.76 16.26
N PRO A 141 5.92 -15.88 16.07
CA PRO A 141 6.58 -15.55 14.80
C PRO A 141 6.02 -16.30 13.59
N SER A 142 5.49 -17.51 13.80
CA SER A 142 4.89 -18.31 12.73
C SER A 142 3.55 -17.76 12.20
N ARG A 143 2.93 -16.81 12.88
CA ARG A 143 1.62 -16.26 12.50
C ARG A 143 1.69 -14.98 11.69
N TRP A 144 2.84 -14.32 11.67
CA TRP A 144 3.04 -13.10 10.91
C TRP A 144 4.48 -13.00 10.42
N ASP A 145 4.64 -12.83 9.12
CA ASP A 145 5.93 -12.63 8.47
C ASP A 145 6.00 -11.18 7.96
N PRO A 146 6.86 -10.32 8.55
CA PRO A 146 7.01 -8.94 8.10
C PRO A 146 7.56 -8.84 6.68
N GLU A 147 8.28 -9.86 6.20
CA GLU A 147 8.85 -9.90 4.85
C GLU A 147 7.79 -10.22 3.78
N LEU A 148 6.64 -10.75 4.16
CA LEU A 148 5.51 -10.95 3.24
C LEU A 148 4.83 -9.61 2.98
N PHE A 149 5.46 -8.82 2.14
CA PHE A 149 5.12 -7.43 1.90
C PHE A 149 5.22 -7.10 0.42
N TYR A 150 4.12 -6.63 -0.15
CA TYR A 150 3.99 -6.26 -1.56
C TYR A 150 3.53 -4.79 -1.66
N PRO A 151 4.44 -3.82 -1.38
CA PRO A 151 4.07 -2.41 -1.39
C PRO A 151 3.69 -1.96 -2.80
N HIS A 152 2.62 -1.20 -2.87
CA HIS A 152 2.08 -0.70 -4.13
C HIS A 152 1.26 0.58 -3.92
N ILE A 153 1.04 1.32 -5.00
CA ILE A 153 0.13 2.45 -5.03
C ILE A 153 -1.01 2.11 -6.00
N THR A 154 -2.22 2.01 -5.51
CA THR A 154 -3.39 1.75 -6.37
C THR A 154 -3.63 2.93 -7.30
N VAL A 155 -3.72 2.67 -8.59
CA VAL A 155 -4.04 3.66 -9.63
C VAL A 155 -5.52 3.63 -9.96
N GLY A 156 -6.06 2.47 -10.27
CA GLY A 156 -7.46 2.32 -10.64
C GLY A 156 -7.86 0.86 -10.84
N TYR A 157 -9.13 0.63 -11.11
CA TYR A 157 -9.69 -0.71 -11.29
C TYR A 157 -10.93 -0.66 -12.18
N SER A 158 -11.27 -1.82 -12.77
CA SER A 158 -12.44 -1.92 -13.64
C SER A 158 -13.77 -1.87 -12.86
N HIS A 159 -13.83 -2.51 -11.70
CA HIS A 159 -15.01 -2.60 -10.84
C HIS A 159 -14.70 -2.17 -9.42
N ARG A 160 -13.83 -2.92 -8.73
CA ARG A 160 -13.31 -2.68 -7.40
C ARG A 160 -11.83 -3.05 -7.32
N ASP A 161 -11.15 -2.60 -6.30
CA ASP A 161 -9.79 -3.05 -6.03
C ASP A 161 -9.78 -4.53 -5.65
N LEU A 162 -8.69 -5.21 -5.98
CA LEU A 162 -8.43 -6.61 -5.65
C LEU A 162 -7.35 -6.68 -4.57
N HIS A 163 -7.50 -7.62 -3.65
CA HIS A 163 -6.63 -7.76 -2.48
C HIS A 163 -6.07 -9.18 -2.37
N LEU A 164 -4.93 -9.31 -1.68
CA LEU A 164 -4.31 -10.61 -1.44
C LEU A 164 -5.24 -11.51 -0.61
N GLU A 165 -5.76 -10.97 0.50
CA GLU A 165 -6.53 -11.73 1.47
C GLU A 165 -7.88 -12.23 0.94
N SER A 166 -8.54 -11.43 0.10
CA SER A 166 -9.87 -11.76 -0.42
C SER A 166 -9.86 -12.34 -1.83
N ASP A 167 -8.87 -11.98 -2.65
CA ASP A 167 -8.84 -12.29 -4.08
C ASP A 167 -7.62 -13.11 -4.49
N GLY A 168 -6.67 -13.32 -3.59
CA GLY A 168 -5.45 -14.09 -3.84
C GLY A 168 -4.48 -13.42 -4.82
N VAL A 169 -4.53 -12.10 -5.00
CA VAL A 169 -3.67 -11.37 -5.92
C VAL A 169 -2.45 -10.80 -5.22
N PHE A 170 -1.26 -11.00 -5.82
CA PHE A 170 0.00 -10.45 -5.36
C PHE A 170 0.39 -9.24 -6.23
N LYS A 171 0.68 -8.12 -5.58
CA LYS A 171 1.00 -6.85 -6.28
C LYS A 171 2.51 -6.58 -6.25
N GLY A 172 3.30 -7.54 -6.72
CA GLY A 172 4.75 -7.48 -6.76
C GLY A 172 5.33 -7.52 -8.18
N TYR A 173 6.62 -7.83 -8.30
CA TYR A 173 7.34 -7.85 -9.59
C TYR A 173 6.69 -8.71 -10.66
N ASN A 174 6.11 -9.85 -10.28
CA ASN A 174 5.42 -10.75 -11.21
C ASN A 174 4.14 -10.16 -11.80
N SER A 175 3.65 -9.07 -11.23
CA SER A 175 2.48 -8.34 -11.73
C SER A 175 2.83 -7.21 -12.68
N CYS A 176 4.10 -6.94 -12.93
CA CYS A 176 4.55 -5.91 -13.88
C CYS A 176 3.94 -6.15 -15.26
N TRP A 177 3.25 -5.13 -15.77
CA TRP A 177 2.53 -5.18 -17.03
C TRP A 177 3.07 -4.17 -18.06
N ARG A 178 3.37 -2.96 -17.61
CA ARG A 178 3.96 -1.90 -18.45
C ARG A 178 5.09 -1.19 -17.73
N LYS A 179 6.10 -0.77 -18.49
CA LYS A 179 7.12 0.16 -18.01
C LYS A 179 6.51 1.55 -17.90
N ILE A 180 6.89 2.29 -16.87
CA ILE A 180 6.47 3.67 -16.67
C ILE A 180 7.64 4.60 -16.94
N LYS A 181 7.37 5.64 -17.72
CA LYS A 181 8.19 6.85 -17.80
C LYS A 181 7.34 8.00 -17.26
N ILE A 182 7.77 8.60 -16.20
CA ILE A 182 7.23 9.88 -15.70
C ILE A 182 8.39 10.85 -15.58
#